data_9106e8c6f5abea73ed7576a4c6fdb85b
#
_entry.id   9106e8c6f5abea73ed7576a4c6fdb85b
#
_cell.length_a   1.000
_cell.length_b   1.000
_cell.length_c   1.000
_cell.angle_alpha   90.00
_cell.angle_beta   90.00
_cell.angle_gamma   90.00
#
_symmetry.space_group_name_H-M   'P 1'
#
loop_
_entity.id
_entity.type
_entity.pdbx_description
1 polymer ?
#
loop_
_entity_poly.entity_id
_entity_poly.type
_entity_poly.pdbx_seq_one_letter_code
_entity_poly.pdbx_strand_id
1 'polypeptide(L)'
;MGVSDRYMVKWFLGSDANGIYAVAYKIPTILTILAAVFLDAWQLSAIAESDGDRQAHLRFFGRIWDAFASAVFLGAGGIIALSPLLIRLLAEEAYYDAWRYIPVLTLSMAAAAFSNFLGSVYVVTKRSAASFWTSLSGAGTNIVLNLWLIPRMGIQEAAVATFASCLVVFLIRLVNARQLLPFPLSGRKLAIGVTALLVQTLFLLFRWPGWVLAQLAGLAVLLLLGLPALLSTLRVILYRKQANV
;
A
#
# COMPACT_ATOMS: atom_id res chain seq x y z
N MET A 1 9.75 6.64 7.63
CA MET A 1 8.46 6.95 8.28
C MET A 1 8.25 6.06 9.51
N GLY A 2 8.04 4.77 9.43
CA GLY A 2 7.70 3.95 10.60
C GLY A 2 8.64 4.00 11.81
N VAL A 3 9.91 4.25 11.62
CA VAL A 3 10.88 4.41 12.74
C VAL A 3 10.66 5.75 13.45
N SER A 4 10.51 6.85 12.69
CA SER A 4 10.24 8.18 13.23
C SER A 4 8.93 8.24 14.01
N ASP A 5 7.87 7.61 13.49
CA ASP A 5 6.56 7.55 14.13
C ASP A 5 6.66 6.89 15.52
N ARG A 6 7.37 5.75 15.61
CA ARG A 6 7.57 5.03 16.88
C ARG A 6 8.35 5.84 17.92
N TYR A 7 9.37 6.59 17.50
CA TYR A 7 10.08 7.49 18.40
C TYR A 7 9.17 8.61 18.91
N MET A 8 8.36 9.20 18.05
CA MET A 8 7.42 10.27 18.42
C MET A 8 6.29 9.75 19.31
N VAL A 9 5.70 8.59 18.99
CA VAL A 9 4.70 7.95 19.87
C VAL A 9 5.29 7.68 21.25
N LYS A 10 6.51 7.14 21.33
CA LYS A 10 7.19 6.91 22.61
C LYS A 10 7.43 8.20 23.37
N TRP A 11 7.87 9.25 22.68
CA TRP A 11 8.17 10.54 23.29
C TRP A 11 6.93 11.24 23.87
N PHE A 12 5.82 11.25 23.14
CA PHE A 12 4.61 11.97 23.54
C PHE A 12 3.65 11.14 24.39
N LEU A 13 3.58 9.82 24.19
CA LEU A 13 2.54 8.97 24.77
C LEU A 13 3.11 7.85 25.67
N GLY A 14 4.44 7.69 25.71
CA GLY A 14 5.10 6.70 26.55
C GLY A 14 5.33 5.35 25.92
N SER A 15 5.92 4.44 26.71
CA SER A 15 6.38 3.13 26.21
C SER A 15 5.24 2.17 25.90
N ASP A 16 4.16 2.18 26.68
CA ASP A 16 3.02 1.28 26.49
C ASP A 16 2.27 1.57 25.18
N ALA A 17 2.01 2.85 24.91
CA ALA A 17 1.45 3.31 23.66
C ALA A 17 2.34 2.92 22.44
N ASN A 18 3.65 3.07 22.58
CA ASN A 18 4.59 2.66 21.55
C ASN A 18 4.62 1.14 21.37
N GLY A 19 4.44 0.34 22.42
CA GLY A 19 4.30 -1.11 22.33
C GLY A 19 3.08 -1.52 21.48
N ILE A 20 1.92 -0.95 21.76
CA ILE A 20 0.68 -1.19 20.99
C ILE A 20 0.87 -0.78 19.52
N TYR A 21 1.44 0.42 19.27
CA TYR A 21 1.69 0.90 17.92
C TYR A 21 2.68 0.01 17.15
N ALA A 22 3.74 -0.46 17.83
CA ALA A 22 4.73 -1.35 17.25
C ALA A 22 4.14 -2.71 16.83
N VAL A 23 3.23 -3.27 17.64
CA VAL A 23 2.51 -4.51 17.31
C VAL A 23 1.56 -4.26 16.14
N ALA A 24 0.79 -3.17 16.16
CA ALA A 24 -0.11 -2.80 15.08
C ALA A 24 0.61 -2.64 13.73
N TYR A 25 1.83 -2.13 13.75
CA TYR A 25 2.62 -1.85 12.54
C TYR A 25 3.15 -3.14 11.87
N LYS A 26 3.39 -4.21 12.63
CA LYS A 26 3.97 -5.47 12.11
C LYS A 26 3.10 -6.12 11.03
N ILE A 27 1.79 -6.18 11.23
CA ILE A 27 0.88 -6.89 10.32
C ILE A 27 0.79 -6.19 8.95
N PRO A 28 0.53 -4.88 8.85
CA PRO A 28 0.54 -4.17 7.57
C PRO A 28 1.89 -4.21 6.84
N THR A 29 3.02 -4.32 7.56
CA THR A 29 4.37 -4.41 6.95
C THR A 29 4.51 -5.62 6.03
N ILE A 30 3.77 -6.70 6.25
CA ILE A 30 3.75 -7.87 5.37
C ILE A 30 3.40 -7.45 3.93
N LEU A 31 2.47 -6.50 3.77
CA LEU A 31 2.09 -5.98 2.45
C LEU A 31 3.26 -5.30 1.74
N THR A 32 4.09 -4.56 2.47
CA THR A 32 5.26 -3.89 1.88
C THR A 32 6.36 -4.87 1.50
N ILE A 33 6.55 -5.95 2.27
CA ILE A 33 7.49 -7.03 1.95
C ILE A 33 7.07 -7.73 0.65
N LEU A 34 5.80 -8.12 0.54
CA LEU A 34 5.27 -8.73 -0.68
C LEU A 34 5.39 -7.79 -1.89
N ALA A 35 5.10 -6.51 -1.69
CA ALA A 35 5.26 -5.50 -2.72
C ALA A 35 6.72 -5.33 -3.16
N ALA A 36 7.68 -5.35 -2.23
CA ALA A 36 9.10 -5.25 -2.54
C ALA A 36 9.59 -6.45 -3.36
N VAL A 37 9.27 -7.68 -2.94
CA VAL A 37 9.61 -8.90 -3.70
C VAL A 37 9.06 -8.86 -5.13
N PHE A 38 7.82 -8.39 -5.28
CA PHE A 38 7.21 -8.22 -6.60
C PHE A 38 7.99 -7.20 -7.45
N LEU A 39 8.32 -6.05 -6.86
CA LEU A 39 9.02 -4.97 -7.54
C LEU A 39 10.44 -5.38 -7.96
N ASP A 40 11.19 -6.07 -7.10
CA ASP A 40 12.54 -6.55 -7.40
C ASP A 40 12.52 -7.52 -8.58
N ALA A 41 11.59 -8.48 -8.60
CA ALA A 41 11.44 -9.44 -9.69
C ALA A 41 11.06 -8.76 -11.02
N TRP A 42 10.23 -7.70 -10.94
CA TRP A 42 9.73 -7.01 -12.11
C TRP A 42 10.71 -5.98 -12.69
N GLN A 43 11.46 -5.25 -11.85
CA GLN A 43 12.39 -4.20 -12.30
C GLN A 43 13.45 -4.73 -13.26
N LEU A 44 13.95 -5.95 -13.04
CA LEU A 44 14.90 -6.60 -13.94
C LEU A 44 14.32 -6.79 -15.35
N SER A 45 13.04 -7.21 -15.43
CA SER A 45 12.35 -7.39 -16.72
C SER A 45 12.06 -6.05 -17.41
N ALA A 46 11.74 -5.01 -16.64
CA ALA A 46 11.45 -3.68 -17.16
C ALA A 46 12.66 -3.00 -17.81
N ILE A 47 13.86 -3.21 -17.24
CA ILE A 47 15.11 -2.69 -17.80
C ILE A 47 15.47 -3.44 -19.09
N ALA A 48 15.29 -4.75 -19.12
CA ALA A 48 15.59 -5.56 -20.31
C ALA A 48 14.68 -5.25 -21.52
N GLU A 49 13.43 -4.84 -21.28
CA GLU A 49 12.48 -4.49 -22.36
C GLU A 49 12.52 -3.00 -22.77
N SER A 50 13.40 -2.17 -22.17
CA SER A 50 13.49 -0.74 -22.46
C SER A 50 13.98 -0.39 -23.85
N ASP A 51 14.68 -1.30 -24.52
CA ASP A 51 15.30 -1.08 -25.85
C ASP A 51 14.37 -1.45 -27.03
N GLY A 52 13.11 -1.85 -26.75
CA GLY A 52 12.12 -2.24 -27.75
C GLY A 52 11.13 -1.16 -28.16
N ASP A 53 10.03 -1.58 -28.81
CA ASP A 53 8.92 -0.68 -29.19
C ASP A 53 8.32 0.02 -27.96
N ARG A 54 8.33 1.35 -27.99
CA ARG A 54 7.80 2.21 -26.91
C ARG A 54 6.34 1.87 -26.56
N GLN A 55 5.51 1.54 -27.54
CA GLN A 55 4.11 1.21 -27.26
C GLN A 55 3.98 -0.17 -26.61
N ALA A 56 4.80 -1.13 -26.98
CA ALA A 56 4.85 -2.44 -26.32
C ALA A 56 5.28 -2.29 -24.87
N HIS A 57 6.31 -1.47 -24.61
CA HIS A 57 6.80 -1.14 -23.28
C HIS A 57 5.71 -0.49 -22.40
N LEU A 58 4.97 0.51 -22.90
CA LEU A 58 3.87 1.13 -22.15
C LEU A 58 2.73 0.15 -21.83
N ARG A 59 2.37 -0.72 -22.77
CA ARG A 59 1.37 -1.78 -22.54
C ARG A 59 1.84 -2.80 -21.51
N PHE A 60 3.12 -3.14 -21.52
CA PHE A 60 3.73 -4.02 -20.54
C PHE A 60 3.63 -3.42 -19.12
N PHE A 61 4.08 -2.16 -18.94
CA PHE A 61 3.93 -1.43 -17.68
C PHE A 61 2.49 -1.39 -17.17
N GLY A 62 1.52 -1.13 -18.04
CA GLY A 62 0.11 -1.11 -17.68
C GLY A 62 -0.42 -2.44 -17.18
N ARG A 63 -0.03 -3.55 -17.83
CA ARG A 63 -0.42 -4.91 -17.38
C ARG A 63 0.18 -5.26 -16.02
N ILE A 64 1.45 -4.92 -15.81
CA ILE A 64 2.12 -5.15 -14.52
C ILE A 64 1.50 -4.30 -13.42
N TRP A 65 1.20 -3.01 -13.70
CA TRP A 65 0.47 -2.15 -12.79
C TRP A 65 -0.88 -2.75 -12.38
N ASP A 66 -1.65 -3.26 -13.32
CA ASP A 66 -2.96 -3.84 -13.04
C ASP A 66 -2.87 -5.10 -12.18
N ALA A 67 -1.89 -5.96 -12.42
CA ALA A 67 -1.63 -7.14 -11.60
C ALA A 67 -1.16 -6.77 -10.19
N PHE A 68 -0.19 -5.84 -10.09
CA PHE A 68 0.32 -5.32 -8.83
C PHE A 68 -0.77 -4.66 -7.99
N ALA A 69 -1.55 -3.75 -8.61
CA ALA A 69 -2.64 -3.07 -7.92
C ALA A 69 -3.70 -4.05 -7.41
N SER A 70 -4.02 -5.10 -8.17
CA SER A 70 -4.93 -6.15 -7.74
C SER A 70 -4.40 -6.90 -6.52
N ALA A 71 -3.13 -7.28 -6.52
CA ALA A 71 -2.50 -7.97 -5.40
C ALA A 71 -2.46 -7.09 -4.14
N VAL A 72 -2.08 -5.81 -4.28
CA VAL A 72 -2.05 -4.86 -3.17
C VAL A 72 -3.45 -4.63 -2.60
N PHE A 73 -4.47 -4.43 -3.44
CA PHE A 73 -5.84 -4.23 -2.98
C PHE A 73 -6.39 -5.46 -2.25
N LEU A 74 -6.18 -6.65 -2.78
CA LEU A 74 -6.63 -7.91 -2.14
C LEU A 74 -5.90 -8.15 -0.82
N GLY A 75 -4.59 -7.97 -0.79
CA GLY A 75 -3.80 -8.11 0.43
C GLY A 75 -4.22 -7.09 1.50
N ALA A 76 -4.37 -5.83 1.12
CA ALA A 76 -4.82 -4.77 2.02
C ALA A 76 -6.25 -5.01 2.55
N GLY A 77 -7.20 -5.34 1.66
CA GLY A 77 -8.57 -5.66 2.05
C GLY A 77 -8.66 -6.86 2.97
N GLY A 78 -7.86 -7.90 2.72
CA GLY A 78 -7.74 -9.07 3.59
C GLY A 78 -7.19 -8.73 4.98
N ILE A 79 -6.11 -7.95 5.05
CA ILE A 79 -5.53 -7.49 6.32
C ILE A 79 -6.53 -6.64 7.10
N ILE A 80 -7.23 -5.70 6.45
CA ILE A 80 -8.24 -4.86 7.11
C ILE A 80 -9.37 -5.73 7.67
N ALA A 81 -9.95 -6.60 6.85
CA ALA A 81 -11.07 -7.44 7.24
C ALA A 81 -10.73 -8.38 8.40
N LEU A 82 -9.53 -8.93 8.39
CA LEU A 82 -9.07 -9.91 9.37
C LEU A 82 -8.32 -9.30 10.54
N SER A 83 -8.13 -7.98 10.62
CA SER A 83 -7.27 -7.34 11.62
C SER A 83 -7.61 -7.71 13.08
N PRO A 84 -8.90 -7.81 13.53
CA PRO A 84 -9.19 -8.24 14.90
C PRO A 84 -8.80 -9.71 15.15
N LEU A 85 -8.96 -10.56 14.14
CA LEU A 85 -8.59 -11.98 14.22
C LEU A 85 -7.07 -12.15 14.22
N LEU A 86 -6.38 -11.44 13.35
CA LEU A 86 -4.92 -11.50 13.23
C LEU A 86 -4.23 -11.09 14.54
N ILE A 87 -4.69 -10.02 15.19
CA ILE A 87 -4.15 -9.62 16.50
C ILE A 87 -4.43 -10.68 17.55
N ARG A 88 -5.65 -11.23 17.59
CA ARG A 88 -6.00 -12.27 18.55
C ARG A 88 -5.14 -13.54 18.42
N LEU A 89 -4.70 -13.86 17.20
CA LEU A 89 -3.88 -15.06 16.95
C LEU A 89 -2.38 -14.81 17.11
N LEU A 90 -1.90 -13.58 16.86
CA LEU A 90 -0.48 -13.29 16.72
C LEU A 90 0.11 -12.45 17.86
N ALA A 91 -0.72 -11.86 18.72
CA ALA A 91 -0.28 -11.01 19.82
C ALA A 91 -0.87 -11.48 21.15
N GLU A 92 -0.19 -11.11 22.23
CA GLU A 92 -0.71 -11.31 23.59
C GLU A 92 -1.96 -10.44 23.81
N GLU A 93 -2.81 -10.86 24.75
CA GLU A 93 -4.08 -10.20 25.07
C GLU A 93 -3.90 -8.73 25.46
N ALA A 94 -2.79 -8.40 26.12
CA ALA A 94 -2.43 -7.02 26.48
C ALA A 94 -2.31 -6.06 25.25
N TYR A 95 -2.04 -6.59 24.06
CA TYR A 95 -1.92 -5.82 22.83
C TYR A 95 -3.16 -5.91 21.93
N TYR A 96 -4.27 -6.46 22.43
CA TYR A 96 -5.45 -6.66 21.59
C TYR A 96 -5.94 -5.36 20.93
N ASP A 97 -5.90 -4.24 21.62
CA ASP A 97 -6.33 -2.93 21.09
C ASP A 97 -5.53 -2.47 19.85
N ALA A 98 -4.39 -3.10 19.54
CA ALA A 98 -3.62 -2.81 18.35
C ALA A 98 -4.40 -3.00 17.04
N TRP A 99 -5.46 -3.85 17.03
CA TRP A 99 -6.30 -4.04 15.85
C TRP A 99 -6.92 -2.74 15.32
N ARG A 100 -7.19 -1.77 16.20
CA ARG A 100 -7.78 -0.47 15.84
C ARG A 100 -6.91 0.36 14.91
N TYR A 101 -5.59 0.20 14.99
CA TYR A 101 -4.62 0.98 14.22
C TYR A 101 -4.26 0.31 12.89
N ILE A 102 -4.44 -1.02 12.79
CA ILE A 102 -4.09 -1.82 11.61
C ILE A 102 -4.79 -1.32 10.34
N PRO A 103 -6.11 -1.01 10.31
CA PRO A 103 -6.77 -0.59 9.07
C PRO A 103 -6.13 0.64 8.43
N VAL A 104 -5.87 1.70 9.23
CA VAL A 104 -5.26 2.95 8.73
C VAL A 104 -3.80 2.71 8.33
N LEU A 105 -3.04 1.95 9.11
CA LEU A 105 -1.67 1.57 8.76
C LEU A 105 -1.63 0.72 7.47
N THR A 106 -2.62 -0.14 7.24
CA THR A 106 -2.73 -0.91 6.00
C THR A 106 -2.99 -0.01 4.79
N LEU A 107 -3.84 1.01 4.93
CA LEU A 107 -4.00 2.04 3.89
C LEU A 107 -2.67 2.76 3.61
N SER A 108 -1.89 3.06 4.66
CA SER A 108 -0.57 3.67 4.52
C SER A 108 0.38 2.79 3.73
N MET A 109 0.42 1.47 4.04
CA MET A 109 1.28 0.51 3.35
C MET A 109 0.85 0.29 1.90
N ALA A 110 -0.45 0.28 1.61
CA ALA A 110 -0.96 0.22 0.24
C ALA A 110 -0.54 1.47 -0.56
N ALA A 111 -0.70 2.67 0.00
CA ALA A 111 -0.25 3.91 -0.64
C ALA A 111 1.28 3.93 -0.86
N ALA A 112 2.05 3.43 0.11
CA ALA A 112 3.50 3.28 -0.01
C ALA A 112 3.88 2.27 -1.12
N ALA A 113 3.19 1.14 -1.20
CA ALA A 113 3.41 0.14 -2.25
C ALA A 113 3.15 0.73 -3.64
N PHE A 114 2.04 1.44 -3.84
CA PHE A 114 1.75 2.14 -5.08
C PHE A 114 2.79 3.24 -5.39
N SER A 115 3.22 3.99 -4.38
CA SER A 115 4.29 4.99 -4.53
C SER A 115 5.60 4.35 -4.97
N ASN A 116 5.97 3.18 -4.43
CA ASN A 116 7.19 2.48 -4.78
C ASN A 116 7.13 1.95 -6.22
N PHE A 117 5.98 1.43 -6.66
CA PHE A 117 5.78 1.07 -8.07
C PHE A 117 5.98 2.28 -8.99
N LEU A 118 5.33 3.40 -8.70
CA LEU A 118 5.52 4.62 -9.49
C LEU A 118 6.95 5.16 -9.41
N GLY A 119 7.65 4.90 -8.32
CA GLY A 119 9.07 5.21 -8.13
C GLY A 119 9.99 4.47 -9.11
N SER A 120 9.61 3.28 -9.59
CA SER A 120 10.38 2.55 -10.61
C SER A 120 10.45 3.31 -11.94
N VAL A 121 9.48 4.17 -12.24
CA VAL A 121 9.52 5.06 -13.41
C VAL A 121 10.75 5.98 -13.36
N TYR A 122 11.13 6.46 -12.17
CA TYR A 122 12.32 7.29 -12.02
C TYR A 122 13.62 6.51 -12.27
N VAL A 123 13.64 5.21 -11.93
CA VAL A 123 14.78 4.33 -12.21
C VAL A 123 14.93 4.15 -13.71
N VAL A 124 13.84 3.78 -14.40
CA VAL A 124 13.83 3.57 -15.86
C VAL A 124 14.17 4.86 -16.62
N THR A 125 13.67 6.01 -16.15
CA THR A 125 13.94 7.33 -16.77
C THR A 125 15.22 8.00 -16.26
N LYS A 126 16.01 7.33 -15.41
CA LYS A 126 17.27 7.83 -14.81
C LYS A 126 17.12 9.17 -14.07
N ARG A 127 15.97 9.40 -13.42
CA ARG A 127 15.66 10.63 -12.67
C ARG A 127 15.72 10.43 -11.16
N SER A 128 16.87 10.04 -10.62
CA SER A 128 17.09 9.78 -9.19
C SER A 128 16.82 10.99 -8.28
N ALA A 129 17.10 12.20 -8.75
CA ALA A 129 16.79 13.43 -8.01
C ALA A 129 15.30 13.59 -7.72
N ALA A 130 14.40 13.26 -8.67
CA ALA A 130 12.96 13.29 -8.47
C ALA A 130 12.52 12.27 -7.41
N SER A 131 13.12 11.07 -7.40
CA SER A 131 12.88 10.06 -6.36
C SER A 131 13.27 10.58 -4.97
N PHE A 132 14.41 11.23 -4.85
CA PHE A 132 14.89 11.83 -3.58
C PHE A 132 13.93 12.90 -3.07
N TRP A 133 13.57 13.89 -3.89
CA TRP A 133 12.70 15.00 -3.48
C TRP A 133 11.29 14.55 -3.12
N THR A 134 10.73 13.57 -3.84
CA THR A 134 9.42 13.03 -3.49
C THR A 134 9.45 12.24 -2.17
N SER A 135 10.53 11.52 -1.88
CA SER A 135 10.70 10.83 -0.60
C SER A 135 10.91 11.82 0.55
N LEU A 136 11.67 12.89 0.32
CA LEU A 136 11.91 13.94 1.30
C LEU A 136 10.61 14.70 1.64
N SER A 137 9.77 15.00 0.64
CA SER A 137 8.47 15.64 0.87
C SER A 137 7.56 14.77 1.77
N GLY A 138 7.55 13.44 1.54
CA GLY A 138 6.82 12.52 2.39
C GLY A 138 7.36 12.48 3.83
N ALA A 139 8.69 12.43 3.99
CA ALA A 139 9.31 12.46 5.33
C ALA A 139 9.01 13.77 6.06
N GLY A 140 9.12 14.91 5.39
CA GLY A 140 8.77 16.21 5.95
C GLY A 140 7.30 16.30 6.37
N THR A 141 6.39 15.88 5.49
CA THR A 141 4.95 15.82 5.81
C THR A 141 4.68 14.93 7.03
N ASN A 142 5.32 13.76 7.10
CA ASN A 142 5.16 12.82 8.23
C ASN A 142 5.62 13.46 9.55
N ILE A 143 6.79 14.08 9.58
CA ILE A 143 7.32 14.73 10.78
C ILE A 143 6.39 15.85 11.24
N VAL A 144 6.00 16.75 10.33
CA VAL A 144 5.10 17.88 10.66
C VAL A 144 3.76 17.40 11.19
N LEU A 145 3.15 16.43 10.53
CA LEU A 145 1.85 15.90 10.95
C LEU A 145 1.94 15.15 12.29
N ASN A 146 2.98 14.36 12.51
CA ASN A 146 3.17 13.66 13.78
C ASN A 146 3.37 14.65 14.95
N LEU A 147 4.19 15.69 14.78
CA LEU A 147 4.40 16.73 15.81
C LEU A 147 3.11 17.48 16.16
N TRP A 148 2.23 17.62 15.18
CA TRP A 148 0.99 18.36 15.38
C TRP A 148 -0.17 17.50 15.89
N LEU A 149 -0.30 16.27 15.40
CA LEU A 149 -1.44 15.39 15.66
C LEU A 149 -1.25 14.51 16.91
N ILE A 150 -0.10 13.87 17.09
CA ILE A 150 0.12 12.91 18.20
C ILE A 150 -0.17 13.52 19.59
N PRO A 151 0.33 14.75 19.92
CA PRO A 151 0.08 15.33 21.24
C PRO A 151 -1.38 15.64 21.52
N ARG A 152 -2.23 15.75 20.48
CA ARG A 152 -3.62 16.18 20.61
C ARG A 152 -4.60 15.03 20.70
N MET A 153 -4.34 13.94 19.98
CA MET A 153 -5.37 12.94 19.72
C MET A 153 -4.89 11.49 19.95
N GLY A 154 -3.59 11.26 20.08
CA GLY A 154 -3.03 9.97 20.51
C GLY A 154 -2.46 9.07 19.41
N ILE A 155 -2.52 7.73 19.60
CA ILE A 155 -1.86 6.75 18.73
C ILE A 155 -2.48 6.70 17.32
N GLN A 156 -3.80 6.86 17.21
CA GLN A 156 -4.52 6.78 15.93
C GLN A 156 -4.00 7.82 14.93
N GLU A 157 -3.63 8.98 15.43
CA GLU A 157 -3.14 10.10 14.65
C GLU A 157 -1.76 9.85 14.07
N ALA A 158 -0.92 9.07 14.74
CA ALA A 158 0.33 8.60 14.16
C ALA A 158 0.07 7.75 12.90
N ALA A 159 -0.95 6.88 12.94
CA ALA A 159 -1.34 6.09 11.77
C ALA A 159 -1.92 6.99 10.65
N VAL A 160 -2.73 8.00 11.00
CA VAL A 160 -3.29 8.97 10.05
C VAL A 160 -2.19 9.85 9.44
N ALA A 161 -1.23 10.33 10.24
CA ALA A 161 -0.08 11.09 9.74
C ALA A 161 0.76 10.28 8.75
N THR A 162 0.99 9.00 9.04
CA THR A 162 1.68 8.09 8.14
C THR A 162 0.89 7.89 6.84
N PHE A 163 -0.43 7.68 6.93
CA PHE A 163 -1.27 7.56 5.75
C PHE A 163 -1.25 8.82 4.87
N ALA A 164 -1.45 9.99 5.47
CA ALA A 164 -1.42 11.26 4.76
C ALA A 164 -0.07 11.49 4.06
N SER A 165 1.03 11.17 4.73
CA SER A 165 2.38 11.30 4.15
C SER A 165 2.61 10.37 2.97
N CYS A 166 2.20 9.10 3.08
CA CYS A 166 2.28 8.14 1.99
C CYS A 166 1.39 8.55 0.81
N LEU A 167 0.20 9.11 1.11
CA LEU A 167 -0.72 9.62 0.09
C LEU A 167 -0.13 10.82 -0.66
N VAL A 168 0.52 11.75 0.04
CA VAL A 168 1.22 12.89 -0.59
C VAL A 168 2.30 12.38 -1.56
N VAL A 169 3.15 11.46 -1.13
CA VAL A 169 4.18 10.87 -2.01
C VAL A 169 3.53 10.17 -3.21
N PHE A 170 2.48 9.40 -2.98
CA PHE A 170 1.75 8.70 -4.04
C PHE A 170 1.20 9.69 -5.08
N LEU A 171 0.53 10.76 -4.65
CA LEU A 171 -0.05 11.75 -5.54
C LEU A 171 1.01 12.49 -6.36
N ILE A 172 2.12 12.91 -5.74
CA ILE A 172 3.23 13.55 -6.46
C ILE A 172 3.81 12.59 -7.50
N ARG A 173 4.07 11.34 -7.12
CA ARG A 173 4.61 10.32 -8.03
C ARG A 173 3.64 9.95 -9.14
N LEU A 174 2.34 9.94 -8.86
CA LEU A 174 1.30 9.68 -9.85
C LEU A 174 1.29 10.76 -10.97
N VAL A 175 1.39 12.03 -10.58
CA VAL A 175 1.48 13.14 -11.55
C VAL A 175 2.78 13.05 -12.35
N ASN A 176 3.91 12.87 -11.69
CA ASN A 176 5.21 12.77 -12.35
C ASN A 176 5.31 11.55 -13.29
N ALA A 177 4.80 10.40 -12.86
CA ALA A 177 4.83 9.18 -13.68
C ALA A 177 4.03 9.35 -14.98
N ARG A 178 2.86 10.00 -14.91
CA ARG A 178 2.06 10.32 -16.11
C ARG A 178 2.79 11.23 -17.11
N GLN A 179 3.64 12.12 -16.62
CA GLN A 179 4.41 13.02 -17.47
C GLN A 179 5.65 12.34 -18.08
N LEU A 180 6.31 11.47 -17.31
CA LEU A 180 7.55 10.80 -17.71
C LEU A 180 7.33 9.55 -18.56
N LEU A 181 6.37 8.73 -18.17
CA LEU A 181 6.03 7.48 -18.83
C LEU A 181 4.51 7.31 -18.81
N PRO A 182 3.78 7.75 -19.84
CA PRO A 182 2.31 7.73 -19.87
C PRO A 182 1.75 6.33 -20.18
N PHE A 183 2.00 5.36 -19.28
CA PHE A 183 1.37 4.05 -19.39
C PHE A 183 -0.09 4.07 -18.92
N PRO A 184 -0.95 3.15 -19.38
CA PRO A 184 -2.35 3.11 -19.02
C PRO A 184 -2.52 2.78 -17.53
N LEU A 185 -2.87 3.79 -16.74
CA LEU A 185 -3.28 3.64 -15.36
C LEU A 185 -4.81 3.48 -15.34
N SER A 186 -5.28 2.33 -14.86
CA SER A 186 -6.72 2.05 -14.72
C SER A 186 -7.33 2.89 -13.57
N GLY A 187 -7.54 4.21 -13.83
CA GLY A 187 -8.02 5.16 -12.82
C GLY A 187 -9.33 4.74 -12.16
N ARG A 188 -10.26 4.14 -12.94
CA ARG A 188 -11.53 3.60 -12.41
C ARG A 188 -11.28 2.46 -11.42
N LYS A 189 -10.36 1.55 -11.74
CA LYS A 189 -9.97 0.43 -10.86
C LYS A 189 -9.35 0.95 -9.57
N LEU A 190 -8.44 1.92 -9.69
CA LEU A 190 -7.81 2.56 -8.54
C LEU A 190 -8.85 3.24 -7.63
N ALA A 191 -9.77 4.00 -8.21
CA ALA A 191 -10.83 4.69 -7.46
C ALA A 191 -11.76 3.69 -6.73
N ILE A 192 -12.25 2.64 -7.41
CA ILE A 192 -13.09 1.63 -6.79
C ILE A 192 -12.33 0.87 -5.69
N GLY A 193 -11.07 0.47 -5.94
CA GLY A 193 -10.26 -0.23 -4.95
C GLY A 193 -10.00 0.60 -3.70
N VAL A 194 -9.60 1.87 -3.86
CA VAL A 194 -9.40 2.80 -2.74
C VAL A 194 -10.72 3.02 -1.98
N THR A 195 -11.83 3.24 -2.69
CA THR A 195 -13.15 3.41 -2.03
C THR A 195 -13.53 2.17 -1.23
N ALA A 196 -13.33 0.96 -1.78
CA ALA A 196 -13.61 -0.28 -1.06
C ALA A 196 -12.79 -0.40 0.23
N LEU A 197 -11.47 -0.11 0.17
CA LEU A 197 -10.62 -0.12 1.36
C LEU A 197 -11.02 0.93 2.39
N LEU A 198 -11.39 2.13 1.96
CA LEU A 198 -11.86 3.19 2.87
C LEU A 198 -13.17 2.80 3.55
N VAL A 199 -14.13 2.25 2.80
CA VAL A 199 -15.41 1.76 3.35
C VAL A 199 -15.16 0.65 4.36
N GLN A 200 -14.34 -0.35 4.04
CA GLN A 200 -13.95 -1.41 4.98
C GLN A 200 -13.34 -0.83 6.25
N THR A 201 -12.40 0.12 6.12
CA THR A 201 -11.74 0.76 7.24
C THR A 201 -12.73 1.50 8.14
N LEU A 202 -13.61 2.33 7.57
CA LEU A 202 -14.58 3.11 8.32
C LEU A 202 -15.59 2.21 9.04
N PHE A 203 -16.19 1.24 8.35
CA PHE A 203 -17.14 0.32 8.98
C PHE A 203 -16.51 -0.50 10.10
N LEU A 204 -15.26 -0.88 9.97
CA LEU A 204 -14.56 -1.63 11.01
C LEU A 204 -14.23 -0.78 12.23
N LEU A 205 -13.68 0.44 12.02
CA LEU A 205 -13.26 1.31 13.11
C LEU A 205 -14.44 1.81 13.95
N PHE A 206 -15.53 2.21 13.29
CA PHE A 206 -16.72 2.72 13.97
C PHE A 206 -17.69 1.62 14.41
N ARG A 207 -17.40 0.37 14.08
CA ARG A 207 -18.27 -0.79 14.40
C ARG A 207 -19.74 -0.54 14.00
N TRP A 208 -19.95 0.12 12.85
CA TRP A 208 -21.31 0.40 12.36
C TRP A 208 -22.09 -0.90 12.12
N PRO A 209 -23.45 -0.85 12.28
CA PRO A 209 -24.28 -2.03 11.97
C PRO A 209 -23.97 -2.60 10.60
N GLY A 210 -23.77 -3.89 10.51
CA GLY A 210 -23.40 -4.56 9.24
C GLY A 210 -21.90 -4.48 8.90
N TRP A 211 -21.01 -4.10 9.81
CA TRP A 211 -19.57 -4.03 9.55
C TRP A 211 -19.00 -5.32 8.96
N VAL A 212 -19.49 -6.51 9.37
CA VAL A 212 -19.07 -7.79 8.80
C VAL A 212 -19.46 -7.90 7.33
N LEU A 213 -20.71 -7.49 6.99
CA LEU A 213 -21.16 -7.45 5.60
C LEU A 213 -20.34 -6.49 4.74
N ALA A 214 -19.96 -5.33 5.29
CA ALA A 214 -19.08 -4.39 4.61
C ALA A 214 -17.69 -4.98 4.33
N GLN A 215 -17.12 -5.80 5.26
CA GLN A 215 -15.86 -6.50 5.01
C GLN A 215 -16.00 -7.53 3.89
N LEU A 216 -17.05 -8.35 3.93
CA LEU A 216 -17.29 -9.37 2.89
C LEU A 216 -17.57 -8.74 1.52
N ALA A 217 -18.41 -7.71 1.47
CA ALA A 217 -18.70 -6.97 0.25
C ALA A 217 -17.46 -6.28 -0.33
N GLY A 218 -16.66 -5.65 0.53
CA GLY A 218 -15.39 -5.04 0.13
C GLY A 218 -14.42 -6.08 -0.47
N LEU A 219 -14.24 -7.22 0.18
CA LEU A 219 -13.42 -8.31 -0.36
C LEU A 219 -13.97 -8.85 -1.68
N ALA A 220 -15.29 -9.03 -1.81
CA ALA A 220 -15.90 -9.47 -3.05
C ALA A 220 -15.66 -8.47 -4.20
N VAL A 221 -15.82 -7.17 -3.94
CA VAL A 221 -15.52 -6.11 -4.92
C VAL A 221 -14.05 -6.16 -5.34
N LEU A 222 -13.12 -6.27 -4.39
CA LEU A 222 -11.68 -6.32 -4.67
C LEU A 222 -11.29 -7.59 -5.45
N LEU A 223 -11.90 -8.72 -5.14
CA LEU A 223 -11.73 -9.98 -5.88
C LEU A 223 -12.22 -9.83 -7.33
N LEU A 224 -13.43 -9.32 -7.54
CA LEU A 224 -13.99 -9.12 -8.88
C LEU A 224 -13.15 -8.16 -9.71
N LEU A 225 -12.62 -7.10 -9.11
CA LEU A 225 -11.72 -6.15 -9.78
C LEU A 225 -10.34 -6.76 -10.10
N GLY A 226 -9.84 -7.63 -9.25
CA GLY A 226 -8.50 -8.21 -9.36
C GLY A 226 -8.44 -9.46 -10.23
N LEU A 227 -9.50 -10.25 -10.26
CA LEU A 227 -9.53 -11.57 -10.89
C LEU A 227 -9.07 -11.57 -12.35
N PRO A 228 -9.53 -10.65 -13.24
CA PRO A 228 -9.11 -10.64 -14.64
C PRO A 228 -7.60 -10.44 -14.82
N ALA A 229 -7.01 -9.52 -14.04
CA ALA A 229 -5.58 -9.22 -14.12
C ALA A 229 -4.72 -10.38 -13.58
N LEU A 230 -5.13 -10.99 -12.46
CA LEU A 230 -4.44 -12.14 -11.87
C LEU A 230 -4.51 -13.37 -12.76
N LEU A 231 -5.68 -13.68 -13.32
CA LEU A 231 -5.84 -14.81 -14.25
C LEU A 231 -5.05 -14.62 -15.54
N SER A 232 -4.98 -13.42 -16.11
CA SER A 232 -4.18 -13.14 -17.30
C SER A 232 -2.69 -13.34 -17.03
N THR A 233 -2.20 -12.90 -15.87
CA THR A 233 -0.79 -13.07 -15.47
C THR A 233 -0.45 -14.55 -15.24
N LEU A 234 -1.32 -15.29 -14.56
CA LEU A 234 -1.12 -16.74 -14.35
C LEU A 234 -1.08 -17.51 -15.67
N ARG A 235 -1.96 -17.19 -16.62
CA ARG A 235 -1.94 -17.82 -17.96
C ARG A 235 -0.60 -17.62 -18.66
N VAL A 236 -0.07 -16.40 -18.66
CA VAL A 236 1.24 -16.11 -19.29
C VAL A 236 2.37 -16.92 -18.65
N ILE A 237 2.39 -17.05 -17.33
CA ILE A 237 3.40 -17.82 -16.60
C ILE A 237 3.32 -19.32 -16.96
N LEU A 238 2.10 -19.88 -17.00
CA LEU A 238 1.88 -21.30 -17.33
C LEU A 238 2.26 -21.61 -18.77
N TYR A 239 1.92 -20.74 -19.74
CA TYR A 239 2.31 -20.93 -21.15
C TYR A 239 3.82 -20.87 -21.35
N ARG A 240 4.54 -19.94 -20.67
CA ARG A 240 6.02 -19.89 -20.75
C ARG A 240 6.67 -21.14 -20.17
N LYS A 241 6.11 -21.75 -19.13
CA LYS A 241 6.64 -22.99 -18.56
C LYS A 241 6.47 -24.19 -19.48
N GLN A 242 5.40 -24.22 -20.27
CA GLN A 242 5.15 -25.27 -21.27
C GLN A 242 6.02 -25.12 -22.54
N ALA A 243 6.42 -23.90 -22.89
CA ALA A 243 7.26 -23.63 -24.05
C ALA A 243 8.76 -23.87 -23.80
N ASN A 244 9.16 -24.02 -22.53
CA ASN A 244 10.56 -24.28 -22.12
C ASN A 244 10.81 -25.76 -21.67
N VAL A 245 9.82 -26.64 -21.86
CA VAL A 245 9.90 -28.09 -21.69
C VAL A 245 9.80 -28.74 -23.09
#